data_5ff7709053a335f4a78bfbdfcdb4e3bc
#
_entry.id   5ff7709053a335f4a78bfbdfcdb4e3bc
#
_cell.length_a   1.000
_cell.length_b   1.000
_cell.length_c   1.000
_cell.angle_alpha   90.00
_cell.angle_beta   90.00
_cell.angle_gamma   90.00
#
_symmetry.space_group_name_H-M   'P 1'
#
loop_
_entity.id
_entity.type
_entity.pdbx_description
1 polymer ?
#
loop_
_entity_poly.entity_id
_entity_poly.type
_entity_poly.pdbx_seq_one_letter_code
_entity_poly.pdbx_strand_id
1 'polypeptide(L)'
;MIKRGKKGAIELSMTTIIIIIIGVTLLSLSLIWIRGTIKNVTDISEKAFKTAEGEIGKLSGVSQLLTLSPTSIDLAQQASNSVEVIIANFETQPISVTAEVESGDPKLICLFADRPEKSGKSKTYNLGSGSQVKIKLIVTDTGSNLGVNHCVITAKGTGIDESTETLILNIIPKRGVFG
;
A
#
# COMPACT_ATOMS: atom_id res chain seq x y z
N MET A 1 -19.40 -8.06 -83.27
CA MET A 1 -18.30 -8.45 -82.35
C MET A 1 -17.88 -7.24 -81.52
N ILE A 2 -18.42 -7.11 -80.34
CA ILE A 2 -18.18 -5.91 -79.47
C ILE A 2 -17.06 -6.25 -78.50
N LYS A 3 -15.87 -5.64 -78.67
CA LYS A 3 -14.76 -5.72 -77.69
C LYS A 3 -15.10 -4.89 -76.52
N ARG A 4 -15.48 -5.52 -75.40
CA ARG A 4 -15.52 -4.88 -74.07
C ARG A 4 -14.10 -4.60 -73.59
N GLY A 5 -13.69 -3.36 -73.67
CA GLY A 5 -12.45 -2.85 -73.04
C GLY A 5 -12.57 -2.93 -71.52
N LYS A 6 -11.74 -3.75 -70.91
CA LYS A 6 -11.49 -3.71 -69.45
C LYS A 6 -10.71 -2.44 -69.14
N LYS A 7 -11.41 -1.33 -68.85
CA LYS A 7 -10.82 -0.17 -68.17
C LYS A 7 -11.29 -0.17 -66.71
N GLY A 8 -10.69 -1.04 -65.94
CA GLY A 8 -10.79 -0.98 -64.47
C GLY A 8 -9.41 -0.68 -63.89
N ALA A 9 -8.73 0.30 -64.47
CA ALA A 9 -7.62 0.94 -63.76
C ALA A 9 -8.24 1.81 -62.71
N ILE A 10 -8.08 1.42 -61.45
CA ILE A 10 -8.38 2.28 -60.30
C ILE A 10 -7.37 3.42 -60.40
N GLU A 11 -7.75 4.53 -61.02
CA GLU A 11 -7.06 5.79 -60.86
C GLU A 11 -7.29 6.21 -59.43
N LEU A 12 -6.43 5.71 -58.52
CA LEU A 12 -6.30 6.26 -57.18
C LEU A 12 -5.89 7.72 -57.36
N SER A 13 -6.87 8.63 -57.28
CA SER A 13 -6.61 10.04 -57.40
C SER A 13 -5.56 10.40 -56.32
N MET A 14 -4.60 11.25 -56.66
CA MET A 14 -3.58 11.72 -55.69
C MET A 14 -4.21 12.23 -54.39
N THR A 15 -5.42 12.77 -54.48
CA THR A 15 -6.23 13.22 -53.36
C THR A 15 -6.60 12.05 -52.41
N THR A 16 -6.95 10.87 -52.96
CA THR A 16 -7.27 9.69 -52.16
C THR A 16 -6.06 9.18 -51.40
N ILE A 17 -4.88 9.18 -52.03
CA ILE A 17 -3.64 8.78 -51.38
C ILE A 17 -3.30 9.72 -50.22
N ILE A 18 -3.43 11.04 -50.44
CA ILE A 18 -3.19 12.04 -49.41
C ILE A 18 -4.13 11.85 -48.21
N ILE A 19 -5.43 11.62 -48.47
CA ILE A 19 -6.41 11.39 -47.39
C ILE A 19 -6.07 10.13 -46.59
N ILE A 20 -5.66 9.06 -47.24
CA ILE A 20 -5.28 7.81 -46.56
C ILE A 20 -4.04 8.05 -45.67
N ILE A 21 -3.01 8.76 -46.17
CA ILE A 21 -1.79 9.04 -45.40
C ILE A 21 -2.14 9.89 -44.18
N ILE A 22 -2.94 10.96 -44.34
CA ILE A 22 -3.37 11.80 -43.23
C ILE A 22 -4.21 10.98 -42.23
N GLY A 23 -5.13 10.14 -42.71
CA GLY A 23 -5.95 9.27 -41.84
C GLY A 23 -5.11 8.32 -41.01
N VAL A 24 -4.12 7.64 -41.57
CA VAL A 24 -3.24 6.71 -40.90
C VAL A 24 -2.34 7.44 -39.87
N THR A 25 -1.81 8.63 -40.23
CA THR A 25 -0.97 9.41 -39.33
C THR A 25 -1.77 9.92 -38.14
N LEU A 26 -2.98 10.42 -38.31
CA LEU A 26 -3.86 10.85 -37.23
C LEU A 26 -4.26 9.69 -36.32
N LEU A 27 -4.56 8.52 -36.91
CA LEU A 27 -4.91 7.33 -36.15
C LEU A 27 -3.74 6.84 -35.29
N SER A 28 -2.53 6.85 -35.85
CA SER A 28 -1.32 6.50 -35.11
C SER A 28 -1.03 7.47 -33.96
N LEU A 29 -1.17 8.77 -34.20
CA LEU A 29 -0.98 9.79 -33.18
C LEU A 29 -2.03 9.67 -32.05
N SER A 30 -3.28 9.41 -32.40
CA SER A 30 -4.38 9.18 -31.46
C SER A 30 -4.12 7.97 -30.56
N LEU A 31 -3.61 6.86 -31.11
CA LEU A 31 -3.26 5.67 -30.32
C LEU A 31 -2.14 5.94 -29.32
N ILE A 32 -1.12 6.69 -29.71
CA ILE A 32 -0.03 7.08 -28.80
C ILE A 32 -0.57 7.95 -27.66
N TRP A 33 -1.43 8.92 -27.97
CA TRP A 33 -2.03 9.80 -26.97
C TRP A 33 -2.94 9.04 -26.00
N ILE A 34 -3.79 8.14 -26.53
CA ILE A 34 -4.68 7.30 -25.72
C ILE A 34 -3.88 6.42 -24.75
N ARG A 35 -2.80 5.79 -25.21
CA ARG A 35 -1.93 4.97 -24.34
C ARG A 35 -1.32 5.79 -23.22
N GLY A 36 -0.86 7.01 -23.50
CA GLY A 36 -0.34 7.91 -22.48
C GLY A 36 -1.40 8.32 -21.45
N THR A 37 -2.60 8.64 -21.91
CA THR A 37 -3.73 9.03 -21.05
C THR A 37 -4.19 7.87 -20.16
N ILE A 38 -4.32 6.67 -20.71
CA ILE A 38 -4.74 5.48 -19.95
C ILE A 38 -3.73 5.16 -18.84
N LYS A 39 -2.42 5.22 -19.11
CA LYS A 39 -1.39 5.03 -18.08
C LYS A 39 -1.56 6.00 -16.93
N ASN A 40 -1.70 7.28 -17.23
CA ASN A 40 -1.87 8.31 -16.21
C ASN A 40 -3.16 8.13 -15.40
N VAL A 41 -4.27 7.75 -16.03
CA VAL A 41 -5.55 7.47 -15.35
C VAL A 41 -5.42 6.23 -14.46
N THR A 42 -4.74 5.18 -14.90
CA THR A 42 -4.54 3.97 -14.10
C THR A 42 -3.68 4.29 -12.86
N ASP A 43 -2.59 5.05 -13.01
CA ASP A 43 -1.72 5.45 -11.90
C ASP A 43 -2.45 6.35 -10.89
N ILE A 44 -3.30 7.27 -11.36
CA ILE A 44 -4.12 8.13 -10.50
C ILE A 44 -5.19 7.29 -9.77
N SER A 45 -5.86 6.38 -10.47
CA SER A 45 -6.85 5.49 -9.88
C SER A 45 -6.23 4.59 -8.81
N GLU A 46 -5.08 3.98 -9.08
CA GLU A 46 -4.39 3.13 -8.11
C GLU A 46 -3.95 3.91 -6.87
N LYS A 47 -3.44 5.14 -7.04
CA LYS A 47 -3.14 6.04 -5.93
C LYS A 47 -4.39 6.47 -5.16
N ALA A 48 -5.47 6.80 -5.87
CA ALA A 48 -6.75 7.17 -5.26
C ALA A 48 -7.37 6.00 -4.49
N PHE A 49 -7.33 4.78 -5.04
CA PHE A 49 -7.78 3.57 -4.35
C PHE A 49 -6.94 3.27 -3.10
N LYS A 50 -5.61 3.31 -3.19
CA LYS A 50 -4.73 3.15 -2.02
C LYS A 50 -4.95 4.21 -0.95
N THR A 51 -5.21 5.44 -1.36
CA THR A 51 -5.55 6.53 -0.42
C THR A 51 -6.93 6.32 0.19
N ALA A 52 -7.93 5.95 -0.60
CA ALA A 52 -9.29 5.68 -0.13
C ALA A 52 -9.35 4.43 0.78
N GLU A 53 -8.66 3.33 0.43
CA GLU A 53 -8.51 2.17 1.33
C GLU A 53 -7.81 2.55 2.63
N GLY A 54 -6.76 3.38 2.56
CA GLY A 54 -6.09 3.91 3.75
C GLY A 54 -7.00 4.81 4.60
N GLU A 55 -7.91 5.57 4.00
CA GLU A 55 -8.85 6.44 4.74
C GLU A 55 -10.10 5.69 5.23
N ILE A 56 -10.63 4.77 4.45
CA ILE A 56 -11.75 3.90 4.85
C ILE A 56 -11.30 2.96 5.96
N GLY A 57 -10.08 2.40 5.87
CA GLY A 57 -9.47 1.63 6.95
C GLY A 57 -9.27 2.46 8.23
N LYS A 58 -9.02 3.77 8.10
CA LYS A 58 -8.91 4.69 9.24
C LYS A 58 -10.24 5.01 9.92
N LEU A 59 -11.36 4.94 9.18
CA LEU A 59 -12.69 5.31 9.67
C LEU A 59 -13.53 4.11 10.12
N SER A 60 -13.31 2.92 9.55
CA SER A 60 -14.15 1.74 9.81
C SER A 60 -13.53 0.69 10.73
N GLY A 61 -12.26 0.86 11.13
CA GLY A 61 -11.50 -0.18 11.83
C GLY A 61 -11.20 0.07 13.30
N VAL A 62 -11.51 1.24 13.83
CA VAL A 62 -11.21 1.56 15.24
C VAL A 62 -12.43 1.29 16.10
N SER A 63 -12.72 0.01 16.35
CA SER A 63 -13.73 -0.43 17.34
C SER A 63 -13.10 -0.99 18.62
N GLN A 64 -11.78 -1.04 18.68
CA GLN A 64 -11.00 -1.62 19.77
C GLN A 64 -9.93 -0.63 20.24
N LEU A 65 -9.50 -0.79 21.47
CA LEU A 65 -8.45 0.04 22.08
C LEU A 65 -7.17 0.08 21.22
N LEU A 66 -6.79 -1.06 20.67
CA LEU A 66 -5.61 -1.23 19.83
C LEU A 66 -6.01 -1.73 18.45
N THR A 67 -5.52 -1.08 17.40
CA THR A 67 -5.80 -1.45 16.01
C THR A 67 -4.53 -1.32 15.17
N LEU A 68 -4.26 -2.29 14.29
CA LEU A 68 -3.15 -2.28 13.35
C LEU A 68 -3.63 -1.97 11.93
N SER A 69 -2.89 -1.17 11.21
CA SER A 69 -3.18 -0.87 9.80
C SER A 69 -1.89 -0.83 8.98
N PRO A 70 -1.67 -1.80 8.08
CA PRO A 70 -2.39 -3.07 7.89
C PRO A 70 -2.08 -4.11 8.97
N THR A 71 -2.88 -5.18 9.06
CA THR A 71 -2.67 -6.32 9.98
C THR A 71 -1.70 -7.37 9.44
N SER A 72 -1.41 -7.32 8.14
CA SER A 72 -0.43 -8.20 7.50
C SER A 72 0.37 -7.45 6.43
N ILE A 73 1.65 -7.77 6.31
CA ILE A 73 2.55 -7.18 5.30
C ILE A 73 3.51 -8.23 4.74
N ASP A 74 3.86 -8.06 3.46
CA ASP A 74 4.99 -8.76 2.87
C ASP A 74 6.27 -7.98 3.15
N LEU A 75 7.29 -8.66 3.67
CA LEU A 75 8.59 -8.10 3.99
C LEU A 75 9.68 -8.89 3.27
N ALA A 76 10.43 -8.24 2.39
CA ALA A 76 11.58 -8.87 1.78
C ALA A 76 12.69 -9.14 2.81
N GLN A 77 13.40 -10.26 2.68
CA GLN A 77 14.54 -10.53 3.56
C GLN A 77 15.52 -9.35 3.59
N GLN A 78 16.02 -9.03 4.78
CA GLN A 78 16.94 -7.93 5.04
C GLN A 78 16.38 -6.54 4.65
N ALA A 79 15.07 -6.39 4.67
CA ALA A 79 14.40 -5.12 4.44
C ALA A 79 13.70 -4.62 5.71
N SER A 80 13.27 -3.37 5.65
CA SER A 80 12.46 -2.75 6.70
C SER A 80 11.15 -2.24 6.11
N ASN A 81 10.10 -2.31 6.89
CA ASN A 81 8.80 -1.75 6.57
C ASN A 81 8.21 -1.09 7.82
N SER A 82 7.16 -0.30 7.66
CA SER A 82 6.47 0.34 8.78
C SER A 82 4.97 0.14 8.71
N VAL A 83 4.36 -0.07 9.87
CA VAL A 83 2.92 -0.27 10.07
C VAL A 83 2.40 0.79 11.02
N GLU A 84 1.18 1.25 10.84
CA GLU A 84 0.53 2.19 11.74
C GLU A 84 -0.17 1.42 12.87
N VAL A 85 0.14 1.77 14.09
CA VAL A 85 -0.51 1.29 15.31
C VAL A 85 -1.40 2.41 15.83
N ILE A 86 -2.69 2.17 15.94
CA ILE A 86 -3.68 3.13 16.39
C ILE A 86 -4.16 2.71 17.76
N ILE A 87 -4.05 3.59 18.74
CA ILE A 87 -4.58 3.41 20.08
C ILE A 87 -5.67 4.45 20.28
N ALA A 88 -6.89 4.01 20.58
CA ALA A 88 -8.05 4.88 20.76
C ALA A 88 -8.69 4.68 22.13
N ASN A 89 -9.00 5.77 22.81
CA ASN A 89 -9.71 5.73 24.09
C ASN A 89 -11.23 5.76 23.86
N PHE A 90 -11.90 4.66 24.10
CA PHE A 90 -13.37 4.54 24.06
C PHE A 90 -14.02 4.72 25.44
N GLU A 91 -13.19 4.82 26.49
CA GLU A 91 -13.68 5.06 27.85
C GLU A 91 -14.14 6.51 28.04
N THR A 92 -15.01 6.72 29.00
CA THR A 92 -15.51 8.05 29.36
C THR A 92 -14.48 8.87 30.16
N GLN A 93 -13.46 8.20 30.69
CA GLN A 93 -12.37 8.81 31.48
C GLN A 93 -11.06 8.86 30.68
N PRO A 94 -10.19 9.81 30.98
CA PRO A 94 -8.85 9.81 30.42
C PRO A 94 -8.07 8.54 30.81
N ILE A 95 -7.32 7.98 29.86
CA ILE A 95 -6.47 6.80 30.08
C ILE A 95 -5.00 7.17 29.87
N SER A 96 -4.11 6.42 30.54
CA SER A 96 -2.67 6.49 30.31
C SER A 96 -2.22 5.15 29.75
N VAL A 97 -1.73 5.12 28.51
CA VAL A 97 -1.46 3.88 27.78
C VAL A 97 -0.04 3.86 27.21
N THR A 98 0.59 2.68 27.26
CA THR A 98 1.88 2.37 26.63
C THR A 98 1.71 1.12 25.77
N ALA A 99 2.25 1.13 24.57
CA ALA A 99 2.28 -0.07 23.72
C ALA A 99 3.62 -0.78 23.89
N GLU A 100 3.58 -2.10 23.96
CA GLU A 100 4.74 -2.99 23.97
C GLU A 100 4.68 -3.89 22.72
N VAL A 101 5.84 -4.22 22.16
CA VAL A 101 5.92 -5.15 21.01
C VAL A 101 6.93 -6.24 21.30
N GLU A 102 6.54 -7.47 20.98
CA GLU A 102 7.38 -8.65 21.04
C GLU A 102 7.46 -9.30 19.66
N SER A 103 8.65 -9.73 19.27
CA SER A 103 8.88 -10.42 18.01
C SER A 103 8.83 -11.93 18.21
N GLY A 104 8.22 -12.66 17.28
CA GLY A 104 8.20 -14.12 17.27
C GLY A 104 9.50 -14.75 16.79
N ASP A 105 10.41 -13.99 16.18
CA ASP A 105 11.72 -14.45 15.68
C ASP A 105 12.82 -13.48 16.16
N PRO A 106 13.94 -13.97 16.73
CA PRO A 106 15.03 -13.12 17.21
C PRO A 106 15.74 -12.32 16.09
N LYS A 107 15.59 -12.70 14.83
CA LYS A 107 16.12 -11.98 13.68
C LYS A 107 15.15 -10.94 13.13
N LEU A 108 13.95 -10.88 13.67
CA LEU A 108 12.94 -9.90 13.34
C LEU A 108 12.90 -8.83 14.43
N ILE A 109 13.23 -7.61 14.09
CA ILE A 109 13.28 -6.48 15.02
C ILE A 109 12.01 -5.63 14.82
N CYS A 110 11.16 -5.55 15.85
CA CYS A 110 9.95 -4.74 15.88
C CYS A 110 10.14 -3.61 16.90
N LEU A 111 10.08 -2.35 16.47
CA LEU A 111 10.35 -1.18 17.32
C LEU A 111 9.35 -0.06 17.01
N PHE A 112 8.94 0.66 18.06
CA PHE A 112 8.16 1.89 17.88
C PHE A 112 9.07 3.05 17.48
N ALA A 113 8.65 3.82 16.47
CA ALA A 113 9.42 4.95 15.93
C ALA A 113 9.55 6.12 16.91
N ASP A 114 8.61 6.24 17.85
CA ASP A 114 8.60 7.30 18.87
C ASP A 114 9.62 7.05 20.00
N ARG A 115 10.13 5.83 20.12
CA ARG A 115 11.14 5.42 21.08
C ARG A 115 12.09 4.38 20.49
N PRO A 116 13.02 4.80 19.61
CA PRO A 116 13.91 3.89 18.87
C PRO A 116 14.97 3.20 19.74
N GLU A 117 14.99 3.45 21.04
CA GLU A 117 15.92 2.85 21.99
C GLU A 117 15.54 1.42 22.31
N LYS A 118 15.69 0.51 21.36
CA LYS A 118 15.72 -0.99 21.48
C LYS A 118 14.83 -1.67 22.54
N SER A 119 13.87 -0.98 23.14
CA SER A 119 13.10 -1.52 24.29
C SER A 119 11.79 -2.20 23.90
N GLY A 120 11.39 -2.16 22.60
CA GLY A 120 10.08 -2.66 22.18
C GLY A 120 8.88 -1.96 22.81
N LYS A 121 9.10 -0.82 23.48
CA LYS A 121 8.06 -0.07 24.17
C LYS A 121 7.91 1.32 23.56
N SER A 122 6.67 1.77 23.40
CA SER A 122 6.34 3.15 22.99
C SER A 122 6.53 4.13 24.18
N LYS A 123 6.39 5.41 23.89
CA LYS A 123 6.13 6.41 24.93
C LYS A 123 4.78 6.16 25.59
N THR A 124 4.59 6.68 26.80
CA THR A 124 3.29 6.70 27.44
C THR A 124 2.45 7.85 26.90
N TYR A 125 1.22 7.56 26.50
CA TYR A 125 0.28 8.50 25.95
C TYR A 125 -0.89 8.70 26.91
N ASN A 126 -1.23 9.95 27.19
CA ASN A 126 -2.42 10.30 27.95
C ASN A 126 -3.52 10.69 26.97
N LEU A 127 -4.54 9.87 26.85
CA LEU A 127 -5.63 10.02 25.90
C LEU A 127 -6.91 10.41 26.62
N GLY A 128 -7.46 11.58 26.29
CA GLY A 128 -8.80 11.98 26.72
C GLY A 128 -9.87 11.06 26.14
N SER A 129 -11.09 11.10 26.67
CA SER A 129 -12.25 10.37 26.13
C SER A 129 -12.43 10.66 24.64
N GLY A 130 -12.63 9.64 23.82
CA GLY A 130 -12.80 9.75 22.36
C GLY A 130 -11.53 10.15 21.58
N SER A 131 -10.37 10.28 22.26
CA SER A 131 -9.10 10.64 21.60
C SER A 131 -8.37 9.39 21.12
N GLN A 132 -7.55 9.56 20.06
CA GLN A 132 -6.70 8.50 19.54
C GLN A 132 -5.28 9.01 19.27
N VAL A 133 -4.32 8.11 19.29
CA VAL A 133 -2.94 8.36 18.88
C VAL A 133 -2.53 7.33 17.83
N LYS A 134 -1.72 7.76 16.86
CA LYS A 134 -1.14 6.94 15.82
C LYS A 134 0.37 6.87 16.00
N ILE A 135 0.88 5.66 16.09
CA ILE A 135 2.30 5.39 16.31
C ILE A 135 2.79 4.52 15.15
N LYS A 136 3.98 4.81 14.63
CA LYS A 136 4.60 3.94 13.61
C LYS A 136 5.37 2.82 14.30
N LEU A 137 5.07 1.59 13.92
CA LEU A 137 5.86 0.41 14.24
C LEU A 137 6.79 0.13 13.05
N ILE A 138 8.09 0.12 13.30
CA ILE A 138 9.11 -0.23 12.31
C ILE A 138 9.45 -1.71 12.50
N VAL A 139 9.35 -2.46 11.43
CA VAL A 139 9.72 -3.87 11.39
C VAL A 139 10.91 -4.04 10.48
N THR A 140 11.99 -4.60 10.99
CA THR A 140 13.23 -4.84 10.24
C THR A 140 13.58 -6.32 10.30
N ASP A 141 13.74 -6.94 9.16
CA ASP A 141 14.27 -8.29 9.06
C ASP A 141 15.79 -8.23 8.97
N THR A 142 16.49 -9.07 9.78
CA THR A 142 17.96 -9.21 9.77
C THR A 142 18.42 -10.54 9.19
N GLY A 143 17.52 -11.30 8.56
CA GLY A 143 17.78 -12.59 7.93
C GLY A 143 17.00 -13.74 8.56
N SER A 144 15.72 -13.52 8.85
CA SER A 144 14.76 -14.55 9.26
C SER A 144 14.55 -15.57 8.15
N ASN A 145 14.00 -16.73 8.51
CA ASN A 145 13.60 -17.73 7.54
C ASN A 145 12.42 -17.21 6.69
N LEU A 146 12.36 -17.67 5.43
CA LEU A 146 11.22 -17.40 4.56
C LEU A 146 9.95 -18.02 5.14
N GLY A 147 8.84 -17.34 4.99
CA GLY A 147 7.53 -17.79 5.45
C GLY A 147 6.87 -16.80 6.40
N VAL A 148 5.92 -17.28 7.18
CA VAL A 148 5.10 -16.45 8.06
C VAL A 148 5.78 -16.28 9.41
N ASN A 149 5.98 -15.03 9.80
CA ASN A 149 6.45 -14.58 11.11
C ASN A 149 5.42 -13.61 11.70
N HIS A 150 5.61 -13.17 12.93
CA HIS A 150 4.69 -12.25 13.59
C HIS A 150 5.39 -11.33 14.59
N CYS A 151 4.74 -10.17 14.84
CA CYS A 151 5.01 -9.32 16.00
C CYS A 151 3.72 -9.20 16.80
N VAL A 152 3.79 -9.41 18.09
CA VAL A 152 2.67 -9.24 19.02
C VAL A 152 2.77 -7.86 19.64
N ILE A 153 1.74 -7.07 19.50
CA ILE A 153 1.63 -5.73 20.04
C ILE A 153 0.61 -5.72 21.17
N THR A 154 0.98 -5.26 22.32
CA THR A 154 0.13 -5.20 23.51
C THR A 154 0.03 -3.78 24.03
N ALA A 155 -1.18 -3.27 24.20
CA ALA A 155 -1.45 -1.99 24.84
C ALA A 155 -1.79 -2.22 26.31
N LYS A 156 -1.04 -1.56 27.20
CA LYS A 156 -1.19 -1.63 28.66
C LYS A 156 -1.33 -0.23 29.24
N GLY A 157 -2.15 -0.10 30.27
CA GLY A 157 -2.31 1.21 30.91
C GLY A 157 -3.20 1.23 32.13
N THR A 158 -3.41 2.42 32.65
CA THR A 158 -4.29 2.64 33.81
C THR A 158 -5.70 2.93 33.31
N GLY A 159 -6.69 2.20 33.83
CA GLY A 159 -8.11 2.39 33.50
C GLY A 159 -8.56 1.68 32.21
N ILE A 160 -7.77 0.73 31.74
CA ILE A 160 -8.08 -0.10 30.54
C ILE A 160 -7.72 -1.55 30.80
N ASP A 161 -8.44 -2.43 30.13
CA ASP A 161 -8.02 -3.84 29.99
C ASP A 161 -6.88 -3.94 28.97
N GLU A 162 -6.00 -4.92 29.18
CA GLU A 162 -4.90 -5.20 28.27
C GLU A 162 -5.47 -5.64 26.91
N SER A 163 -5.04 -4.98 25.84
CA SER A 163 -5.46 -5.29 24.46
C SER A 163 -4.25 -5.72 23.65
N THR A 164 -4.39 -6.85 22.95
CA THR A 164 -3.31 -7.45 22.17
C THR A 164 -3.73 -7.64 20.74
N GLU A 165 -2.87 -7.24 19.81
CA GLU A 165 -3.02 -7.44 18.36
C GLU A 165 -1.76 -8.08 17.78
N THR A 166 -1.95 -8.86 16.72
CA THR A 166 -0.84 -9.56 16.06
C THR A 166 -0.66 -9.06 14.64
N LEU A 167 0.52 -8.54 14.36
CA LEU A 167 0.97 -8.22 13.00
C LEU A 167 1.54 -9.46 12.34
N ILE A 168 0.97 -9.88 11.23
CA ILE A 168 1.45 -11.00 10.42
C ILE A 168 2.44 -10.50 9.38
N LEU A 169 3.59 -11.15 9.30
CA LEU A 169 4.69 -10.82 8.42
C LEU A 169 4.99 -11.99 7.51
N ASN A 170 4.80 -11.83 6.22
CA ASN A 170 5.19 -12.83 5.24
C ASN A 170 6.59 -12.48 4.71
N ILE A 171 7.62 -13.22 5.18
CA ILE A 171 9.00 -12.99 4.75
C ILE A 171 9.21 -13.62 3.38
N ILE A 172 9.40 -12.77 2.38
CA ILE A 172 9.62 -13.15 0.98
C ILE A 172 11.10 -13.02 0.59
N PRO A 173 11.56 -13.77 -0.41
CA PRO A 173 12.94 -13.67 -0.86
C PRO A 173 13.25 -12.26 -1.35
N LYS A 174 14.46 -11.78 -1.04
CA LYS A 174 14.98 -10.54 -1.60
C LYS A 174 15.04 -10.69 -3.12
N ARG A 175 14.29 -9.88 -3.86
CA ARG A 175 14.39 -9.87 -5.33
C ARG A 175 15.83 -9.52 -5.71
N GLY A 176 16.54 -10.44 -6.35
CA GLY A 176 17.85 -10.16 -6.91
C GLY A 176 17.76 -9.04 -7.94
N VAL A 177 18.79 -8.21 -7.99
CA VAL A 177 18.93 -7.07 -8.94
C VAL A 177 19.26 -7.60 -10.35
N PHE A 178 18.82 -8.80 -10.72
CA PHE A 178 19.01 -9.35 -12.05
C PHE A 178 17.64 -9.65 -12.66
N GLY A 179 17.15 -8.69 -13.43
CA GLY A 179 16.05 -8.77 -14.36
C GLY A 179 16.25 -7.79 -15.47
#